data_6d3654cdeb669aa38d7090fdfb5d65d0
#
_entry.id   6d3654cdeb669aa38d7090fdfb5d65d0
#
_cell.length_a   1.000
_cell.length_b   1.000
_cell.length_c   1.000
_cell.angle_alpha   90.00
_cell.angle_beta   90.00
_cell.angle_gamma   90.00
#
_symmetry.space_group_name_H-M   'P 1'
#
loop_
_entity.id
_entity.type
_entity.pdbx_description
1 polymer ?
#
loop_
_entity_poly.entity_id
_entity_poly.type
_entity_poly.pdbx_seq_one_letter_code
_entity_poly.pdbx_strand_id
1 'polypeptide(L)'
;ITEELLKAFPDICFDCSTPDGMFSSGSFEMHQAGFKKDSPIKRIVMRGMRARGGYHEEQYFDQSIGDILRHDVCKINCRVTSRELERDLKAYLAERSDRVVNAPFDPVMFEITDVTCNKGESVAWLAGYYGIAEDEVAVYGDGGNDIAMLKRFRHSYATKNASDAAKAAASVTIGSCMVHAVSKHMLATMRKQNSRTVIE
;
A
#
# COMPACT_ATOMS: atom_id res chain seq x y z
N ILE A 1 -15.89 5.71 -9.86
CA ILE A 1 -15.18 6.52 -8.84
C ILE A 1 -13.95 7.23 -9.41
N THR A 2 -13.13 6.58 -10.26
CA THR A 2 -11.91 7.19 -10.83
C THR A 2 -12.25 8.49 -11.56
N GLU A 3 -13.17 8.46 -12.52
CA GLU A 3 -13.60 9.64 -13.28
C GLU A 3 -14.13 10.76 -12.37
N GLU A 4 -14.98 10.41 -11.40
CA GLU A 4 -15.56 11.34 -10.43
C GLU A 4 -14.47 12.05 -9.61
N LEU A 5 -13.48 11.29 -9.13
CA LEU A 5 -12.37 11.79 -8.32
C LEU A 5 -11.48 12.75 -9.12
N LEU A 6 -11.07 12.34 -10.33
CA LEU A 6 -10.22 13.16 -11.18
C LEU A 6 -10.89 14.47 -11.60
N LYS A 7 -12.21 14.46 -11.84
CA LYS A 7 -12.99 15.67 -12.14
C LYS A 7 -13.16 16.59 -10.93
N ALA A 8 -13.32 16.00 -9.72
CA ALA A 8 -13.54 16.79 -8.50
C ALA A 8 -12.29 17.54 -8.04
N PHE A 9 -11.09 17.02 -8.34
CA PHE A 9 -9.81 17.55 -7.88
C PHE A 9 -8.79 17.75 -9.02
N PRO A 10 -9.05 18.67 -9.96
CA PRO A 10 -8.17 18.89 -11.13
C PRO A 10 -6.78 19.42 -10.74
N ASP A 11 -6.63 20.00 -9.55
CA ASP A 11 -5.36 20.53 -9.02
C ASP A 11 -4.49 19.47 -8.33
N ILE A 12 -4.94 18.22 -8.30
CA ILE A 12 -4.18 17.09 -7.74
C ILE A 12 -3.66 16.21 -8.89
N CYS A 13 -2.37 15.92 -8.88
CA CYS A 13 -1.82 14.88 -9.73
C CYS A 13 -2.15 13.51 -9.12
N PHE A 14 -3.05 12.79 -9.74
CA PHE A 14 -3.38 11.41 -9.38
C PHE A 14 -2.57 10.44 -10.24
N ASP A 15 -1.85 9.55 -9.57
CA ASP A 15 -1.08 8.46 -10.18
C ASP A 15 -1.94 7.20 -10.18
N CYS A 16 -2.50 6.85 -11.32
CA CYS A 16 -3.35 5.69 -11.51
C CYS A 16 -2.50 4.47 -11.90
N SER A 17 -2.36 3.52 -10.99
CA SER A 17 -1.65 2.26 -11.25
C SER A 17 -2.56 1.30 -12.01
N THR A 18 -2.05 0.74 -13.11
CA THR A 18 -2.72 -0.22 -13.97
C THR A 18 -1.79 -1.39 -14.29
N PRO A 19 -2.25 -2.49 -14.87
CA PRO A 19 -1.36 -3.57 -15.35
C PRO A 19 -0.36 -3.10 -16.42
N ASP A 20 -0.68 -2.03 -17.17
CA ASP A 20 0.12 -1.52 -18.28
C ASP A 20 1.12 -0.44 -17.88
N GLY A 21 1.11 0.00 -16.60
CA GLY A 21 1.97 1.06 -16.09
C GLY A 21 1.22 2.06 -15.21
N MET A 22 1.86 3.19 -14.94
CA MET A 22 1.29 4.27 -14.14
C MET A 22 0.90 5.46 -15.02
N PHE A 23 -0.38 5.81 -14.99
CA PHE A 23 -0.93 6.92 -15.76
C PHE A 23 -1.31 8.07 -14.81
N SER A 24 -0.66 9.22 -14.99
CA SER A 24 -0.79 10.38 -14.10
C SER A 24 -1.63 11.48 -14.74
N SER A 25 -2.67 11.94 -14.04
CA SER A 25 -3.59 12.98 -14.53
C SER A 25 -2.97 14.38 -14.58
N GLY A 26 -1.85 14.58 -13.89
CA GLY A 26 -1.14 15.86 -13.85
C GLY A 26 0.24 15.81 -14.47
N SER A 27 0.87 16.99 -14.56
CA SER A 27 2.23 17.10 -15.09
C SER A 27 3.27 16.53 -14.12
N PHE A 28 4.46 16.28 -14.65
CA PHE A 28 5.62 15.90 -13.82
C PHE A 28 5.91 16.92 -12.71
N GLU A 29 5.73 18.22 -12.98
CA GLU A 29 5.91 19.30 -12.01
C GLU A 29 4.88 19.23 -10.88
N MET A 30 3.62 18.95 -11.19
CA MET A 30 2.56 18.75 -10.20
C MET A 30 2.86 17.54 -9.31
N HIS A 31 3.26 16.43 -9.92
CA HIS A 31 3.70 15.23 -9.20
C HIS A 31 4.87 15.55 -8.26
N GLN A 32 5.92 16.24 -8.75
CA GLN A 32 7.08 16.65 -7.95
C GLN A 32 6.72 17.60 -6.80
N ALA A 33 5.74 18.49 -7.01
CA ALA A 33 5.29 19.42 -5.97
C ALA A 33 4.74 18.68 -4.73
N GLY A 34 4.10 17.55 -4.90
CA GLY A 34 3.62 16.68 -3.81
C GLY A 34 4.74 16.15 -2.89
N PHE A 35 5.96 16.00 -3.41
CA PHE A 35 7.12 15.53 -2.64
C PHE A 35 7.85 16.63 -1.86
N LYS A 36 7.48 17.90 -2.00
CA LYS A 36 8.10 19.01 -1.25
C LYS A 36 7.90 18.89 0.26
N LYS A 37 6.87 18.19 0.70
CA LYS A 37 6.59 17.91 2.12
C LYS A 37 7.47 16.79 2.72
N ASP A 38 8.15 16.00 1.89
CA ASP A 38 9.05 14.97 2.37
C ASP A 38 10.31 15.58 3.00
N SER A 39 10.86 14.90 4.00
CA SER A 39 12.12 15.32 4.61
C SER A 39 13.26 15.37 3.57
N PRO A 40 14.24 16.28 3.70
CA PRO A 40 15.37 16.35 2.77
C PRO A 40 16.11 15.01 2.63
N ILE A 41 16.25 14.27 3.72
CA ILE A 41 16.92 12.96 3.74
C ILE A 41 16.12 11.96 2.89
N LYS A 42 14.79 11.88 3.05
CA LYS A 42 13.94 10.99 2.25
C LYS A 42 14.03 11.32 0.76
N ARG A 43 14.05 12.60 0.41
CA ARG A 43 14.22 13.06 -0.98
C ARG A 43 15.55 12.61 -1.60
N ILE A 44 16.66 12.69 -0.85
CA ILE A 44 17.99 12.24 -1.28
C ILE A 44 17.99 10.71 -1.48
N VAL A 45 17.44 9.95 -0.53
CA VAL A 45 17.36 8.49 -0.61
C VAL A 45 16.54 8.06 -1.82
N MET A 46 15.37 8.65 -2.03
CA MET A 46 14.50 8.35 -3.18
C MET A 46 15.17 8.69 -4.52
N ARG A 47 15.88 9.82 -4.58
CA ARG A 47 16.67 10.19 -5.77
C ARG A 47 17.79 9.17 -6.06
N GLY A 48 18.47 8.71 -5.02
CA GLY A 48 19.51 7.67 -5.13
C GLY A 48 18.94 6.31 -5.57
N MET A 49 17.76 5.93 -5.11
CA MET A 49 17.10 4.70 -5.52
C MET A 49 16.68 4.74 -6.99
N ARG A 50 16.10 5.85 -7.46
CA ARG A 50 15.77 6.07 -8.88
C ARG A 50 17.02 5.99 -9.78
N ALA A 51 18.12 6.61 -9.38
CA ALA A 51 19.38 6.59 -10.14
C ALA A 51 20.00 5.19 -10.29
N ARG A 52 19.64 4.24 -9.40
CA ARG A 52 20.10 2.83 -9.43
C ARG A 52 19.18 1.89 -10.20
N GLY A 53 18.21 2.41 -10.94
CA GLY A 53 17.28 1.59 -11.73
C GLY A 53 16.27 0.78 -10.92
N GLY A 54 16.01 1.15 -9.67
CA GLY A 54 15.17 0.39 -8.74
C GLY A 54 13.66 0.58 -8.89
N TYR A 55 13.16 1.27 -9.91
CA TYR A 55 11.74 1.42 -10.21
C TYR A 55 11.58 1.67 -11.70
N HIS A 56 11.23 0.67 -12.46
CA HIS A 56 10.86 0.74 -13.87
C HIS A 56 9.37 0.41 -14.05
N GLU A 57 8.49 1.09 -13.32
CA GLU A 57 7.14 1.24 -13.82
C GLU A 57 7.17 2.39 -14.81
N GLU A 58 6.75 2.14 -16.05
CA GLU A 58 6.58 3.19 -17.04
C GLU A 58 5.52 4.16 -16.51
N GLN A 59 5.88 5.42 -16.32
CA GLN A 59 4.98 6.46 -15.82
C GLN A 59 4.74 7.50 -16.92
N TYR A 60 3.47 7.65 -17.28
CA TYR A 60 2.99 8.56 -18.32
C TYR A 60 2.28 9.74 -17.65
N PHE A 61 2.82 10.95 -17.81
CA PHE A 61 2.25 12.18 -17.26
C PHE A 61 1.27 12.86 -18.23
N ASP A 62 0.53 13.88 -17.73
CA ASP A 62 -0.41 14.71 -18.50
C ASP A 62 -1.47 13.88 -19.25
N GLN A 63 -1.90 12.78 -18.65
CA GLN A 63 -2.89 11.90 -19.26
C GLN A 63 -4.30 12.48 -19.08
N SER A 64 -5.08 12.49 -20.15
CA SER A 64 -6.49 12.86 -20.04
C SER A 64 -7.27 11.80 -19.25
N ILE A 65 -8.40 12.21 -18.64
CA ILE A 65 -9.30 11.27 -17.95
C ILE A 65 -9.73 10.14 -18.90
N GLY A 66 -9.98 10.47 -20.17
CA GLY A 66 -10.36 9.48 -21.17
C GLY A 66 -9.25 8.46 -21.48
N ASP A 67 -7.98 8.88 -21.45
CA ASP A 67 -6.85 7.98 -21.65
C ASP A 67 -6.67 7.05 -20.44
N ILE A 68 -6.75 7.60 -19.23
CA ILE A 68 -6.66 6.81 -17.98
C ILE A 68 -7.75 5.75 -17.93
N LEU A 69 -9.00 6.11 -18.31
CA LEU A 69 -10.15 5.20 -18.25
C LEU A 69 -10.16 4.10 -19.33
N ARG A 70 -9.20 4.11 -20.26
CA ARG A 70 -8.99 2.98 -21.19
C ARG A 70 -8.29 1.80 -20.55
N HIS A 71 -7.71 2.00 -19.36
CA HIS A 71 -6.96 1.00 -18.61
C HIS A 71 -7.73 0.55 -17.37
N ASP A 72 -7.43 -0.66 -16.91
CA ASP A 72 -7.96 -1.19 -15.65
C ASP A 72 -7.23 -0.55 -14.46
N VAL A 73 -7.81 0.51 -13.91
CA VAL A 73 -7.22 1.23 -12.76
C VAL A 73 -7.38 0.38 -11.49
N CYS A 74 -6.26 -0.15 -11.00
CA CYS A 74 -6.22 -0.99 -9.80
C CYS A 74 -6.09 -0.17 -8.51
N LYS A 75 -5.39 0.97 -8.57
CA LYS A 75 -5.11 1.82 -7.42
C LYS A 75 -4.83 3.26 -7.87
N ILE A 76 -5.22 4.21 -7.03
CA ILE A 76 -4.96 5.63 -7.25
C ILE A 76 -4.12 6.15 -6.09
N ASN A 77 -2.96 6.71 -6.41
CA ASN A 77 -2.10 7.36 -5.45
C ASN A 77 -2.10 8.86 -5.70
N CYS A 78 -1.96 9.66 -4.64
CA CYS A 78 -1.63 11.07 -4.80
C CYS A 78 -0.95 11.63 -3.55
N ARG A 79 -0.35 12.80 -3.73
CA ARG A 79 0.16 13.65 -2.66
C ARG A 79 -0.42 15.03 -2.83
N VAL A 80 -0.91 15.59 -1.75
CA VAL A 80 -1.53 16.91 -1.77
C VAL A 80 -0.56 18.00 -1.34
N THR A 81 -0.63 19.14 -1.99
CA THR A 81 0.30 20.25 -1.78
C THR A 81 -0.12 21.17 -0.64
N SER A 82 -1.41 21.18 -0.27
CA SER A 82 -1.96 22.06 0.78
C SER A 82 -2.77 21.27 1.82
N ARG A 83 -2.98 21.89 3.00
CA ARG A 83 -3.86 21.33 4.04
C ARG A 83 -5.34 21.41 3.65
N GLU A 84 -5.69 22.35 2.82
CA GLU A 84 -7.06 22.52 2.32
C GLU A 84 -7.43 21.36 1.40
N LEU A 85 -6.62 21.10 0.36
CA LEU A 85 -6.80 19.95 -0.51
C LEU A 85 -6.79 18.61 0.27
N GLU A 86 -5.95 18.49 1.30
CA GLU A 86 -5.93 17.30 2.15
C GLU A 86 -7.26 17.10 2.89
N ARG A 87 -7.78 18.16 3.50
CA ARG A 87 -9.06 18.13 4.21
C ARG A 87 -10.21 17.78 3.26
N ASP A 88 -10.26 18.44 2.11
CA ASP A 88 -11.36 18.30 1.15
C ASP A 88 -11.34 16.92 0.49
N LEU A 89 -10.16 16.39 0.15
CA LEU A 89 -10.02 15.03 -0.36
C LEU A 89 -10.39 13.99 0.70
N LYS A 90 -10.01 14.18 1.98
CA LYS A 90 -10.42 13.30 3.07
C LYS A 90 -11.93 13.28 3.26
N ALA A 91 -12.59 14.45 3.23
CA ALA A 91 -14.03 14.54 3.32
C ALA A 91 -14.73 13.85 2.14
N TYR A 92 -14.24 14.09 0.92
CA TYR A 92 -14.76 13.44 -0.29
C TYR A 92 -14.69 11.92 -0.24
N LEU A 93 -13.56 11.36 0.24
CA LEU A 93 -13.38 9.91 0.38
C LEU A 93 -14.23 9.33 1.51
N ALA A 94 -14.41 10.07 2.61
CA ALA A 94 -15.25 9.64 3.73
C ALA A 94 -16.73 9.48 3.34
N GLU A 95 -17.25 10.38 2.49
CA GLU A 95 -18.61 10.28 1.92
C GLU A 95 -18.81 9.06 1.00
N ARG A 96 -17.71 8.43 0.54
CA ARG A 96 -17.68 7.30 -0.39
C ARG A 96 -17.02 6.06 0.20
N SER A 97 -17.02 5.97 1.54
CA SER A 97 -16.39 4.88 2.28
C SER A 97 -17.04 3.51 2.04
N ASP A 98 -18.21 3.48 1.42
CA ASP A 98 -18.88 2.28 0.92
C ASP A 98 -18.28 1.75 -0.40
N ARG A 99 -17.52 2.58 -1.12
CA ARG A 99 -16.93 2.26 -2.43
C ARG A 99 -15.41 2.19 -2.41
N VAL A 100 -14.78 3.07 -1.64
CA VAL A 100 -13.32 3.20 -1.61
C VAL A 100 -12.77 3.34 -0.21
N VAL A 101 -11.53 2.92 -0.05
CA VAL A 101 -10.75 3.10 1.18
C VAL A 101 -9.46 3.84 0.87
N ASN A 102 -9.06 4.74 1.78
CA ASN A 102 -7.73 5.33 1.79
C ASN A 102 -6.89 4.64 2.86
N ALA A 103 -5.93 3.82 2.45
CA ALA A 103 -5.08 3.03 3.34
C ALA A 103 -3.59 3.30 3.08
N PRO A 104 -3.09 4.54 3.31
CA PRO A 104 -1.73 4.90 2.97
C PRO A 104 -0.71 4.20 3.90
N PHE A 105 0.45 3.89 3.33
CA PHE A 105 1.62 3.46 4.10
C PHE A 105 2.45 4.65 4.62
N ASP A 106 2.22 5.86 4.11
CA ASP A 106 2.93 7.10 4.44
C ASP A 106 1.91 8.19 4.80
N PRO A 107 2.05 8.91 5.94
CA PRO A 107 1.08 9.90 6.40
C PRO A 107 0.81 11.07 5.43
N VAL A 108 1.74 11.35 4.50
CA VAL A 108 1.60 12.45 3.53
C VAL A 108 1.07 11.99 2.17
N MET A 109 0.68 10.74 2.06
CA MET A 109 0.23 10.10 0.83
C MET A 109 -1.21 9.64 0.96
N PHE A 110 -1.94 9.69 -0.14
CA PHE A 110 -3.21 8.99 -0.30
C PHE A 110 -2.98 7.73 -1.14
N GLU A 111 -3.53 6.63 -0.69
CA GLU A 111 -3.53 5.35 -1.38
C GLU A 111 -4.98 4.86 -1.41
N ILE A 112 -5.65 5.07 -2.55
CA ILE A 112 -7.08 4.88 -2.73
C ILE A 112 -7.30 3.60 -3.53
N THR A 113 -8.06 2.68 -2.96
CA THR A 113 -8.42 1.40 -3.58
C THR A 113 -9.91 1.16 -3.41
N ASP A 114 -10.45 0.20 -4.15
CA ASP A 114 -11.80 -0.33 -3.90
C ASP A 114 -11.90 -0.87 -2.46
N VAL A 115 -13.03 -0.63 -1.80
CA VAL A 115 -13.25 -1.03 -0.40
C VAL A 115 -13.12 -2.54 -0.21
N THR A 116 -13.44 -3.34 -1.23
CA THR A 116 -13.32 -4.79 -1.20
C THR A 116 -11.92 -5.29 -1.55
N CYS A 117 -11.05 -4.41 -2.08
CA CYS A 117 -9.70 -4.75 -2.54
C CYS A 117 -8.66 -4.29 -1.50
N ASN A 118 -8.29 -5.19 -0.61
CA ASN A 118 -7.24 -4.95 0.40
C ASN A 118 -6.33 -6.17 0.50
N LYS A 119 -5.17 -6.01 1.16
CA LYS A 119 -4.17 -7.09 1.31
C LYS A 119 -4.73 -8.34 1.98
N GLY A 120 -5.69 -8.20 2.89
CA GLY A 120 -6.32 -9.35 3.56
C GLY A 120 -7.12 -10.19 2.58
N GLU A 121 -7.99 -9.56 1.79
CA GLU A 121 -8.78 -10.24 0.75
C GLU A 121 -7.89 -10.85 -0.33
N SER A 122 -6.86 -10.12 -0.77
CA SER A 122 -5.94 -10.60 -1.81
C SER A 122 -5.16 -11.84 -1.37
N VAL A 123 -4.67 -11.85 -0.12
CA VAL A 123 -3.95 -13.02 0.43
C VAL A 123 -4.90 -14.19 0.64
N ALA A 124 -6.12 -13.96 1.11
CA ALA A 124 -7.11 -15.02 1.27
C ALA A 124 -7.53 -15.64 -0.08
N TRP A 125 -7.74 -14.79 -1.09
CA TRP A 125 -8.00 -15.26 -2.45
C TRP A 125 -6.84 -16.12 -2.98
N LEU A 126 -5.60 -15.66 -2.77
CA LEU A 126 -4.40 -16.39 -3.21
C LEU A 126 -4.25 -17.73 -2.48
N ALA A 127 -4.49 -17.76 -1.16
CA ALA A 127 -4.49 -18.99 -0.37
C ALA A 127 -5.51 -19.99 -0.92
N GLY A 128 -6.75 -19.53 -1.17
CA GLY A 128 -7.79 -20.36 -1.77
C GLY A 128 -7.43 -20.87 -3.16
N TYR A 129 -6.77 -20.04 -3.99
CA TYR A 129 -6.30 -20.44 -5.30
C TYR A 129 -5.28 -21.60 -5.25
N TYR A 130 -4.42 -21.62 -4.22
CA TYR A 130 -3.45 -22.69 -3.98
C TYR A 130 -3.99 -23.84 -3.12
N GLY A 131 -5.25 -23.79 -2.68
CA GLY A 131 -5.84 -24.81 -1.81
C GLY A 131 -5.26 -24.82 -0.39
N ILE A 132 -4.72 -23.68 0.07
CA ILE A 132 -4.14 -23.49 1.41
C ILE A 132 -5.23 -22.93 2.32
N ALA A 133 -5.45 -23.54 3.49
CA ALA A 133 -6.39 -23.03 4.48
C ALA A 133 -5.87 -21.74 5.14
N GLU A 134 -6.76 -20.79 5.51
CA GLU A 134 -6.35 -19.50 6.07
C GLU A 134 -5.57 -19.65 7.40
N ASP A 135 -5.80 -20.70 8.16
CA ASP A 135 -5.08 -21.00 9.40
C ASP A 135 -3.66 -21.57 9.18
N GLU A 136 -3.32 -21.92 7.93
CA GLU A 136 -1.97 -22.30 7.51
C GLU A 136 -1.16 -21.11 6.97
N VAL A 137 -1.81 -19.94 6.81
CA VAL A 137 -1.18 -18.74 6.25
C VAL A 137 -0.57 -17.89 7.36
N ALA A 138 0.71 -17.52 7.22
CA ALA A 138 1.39 -16.56 8.08
C ALA A 138 1.62 -15.24 7.33
N VAL A 139 1.18 -14.11 7.92
CA VAL A 139 1.28 -12.78 7.34
C VAL A 139 2.11 -11.84 8.19
N TYR A 140 2.80 -10.90 7.52
CA TYR A 140 3.68 -9.92 8.15
C TYR A 140 3.33 -8.53 7.64
N GLY A 141 3.30 -7.53 8.53
CA GLY A 141 2.95 -6.16 8.16
C GLY A 141 3.51 -5.12 9.11
N ASP A 142 3.49 -3.84 8.69
CA ASP A 142 3.98 -2.71 9.48
C ASP A 142 3.18 -1.42 9.29
N GLY A 143 2.35 -1.32 8.26
CA GLY A 143 1.64 -0.11 7.87
C GLY A 143 0.12 -0.17 7.95
N GLY A 144 -0.51 0.95 7.61
CA GLY A 144 -1.97 1.09 7.59
C GLY A 144 -2.67 0.14 6.60
N ASN A 145 -2.06 -0.08 5.45
CA ASN A 145 -2.57 -0.98 4.40
C ASN A 145 -2.44 -2.47 4.75
N ASP A 146 -1.72 -2.83 5.84
CA ASP A 146 -1.59 -4.19 6.33
C ASP A 146 -2.66 -4.56 7.38
N ILE A 147 -3.34 -3.57 7.96
CA ILE A 147 -4.26 -3.77 9.10
C ILE A 147 -5.35 -4.79 8.79
N ALA A 148 -5.96 -4.74 7.62
CA ALA A 148 -7.01 -5.69 7.22
C ALA A 148 -6.45 -7.12 7.18
N MET A 149 -5.26 -7.31 6.61
CA MET A 149 -4.55 -8.58 6.55
C MET A 149 -4.16 -9.08 7.96
N LEU A 150 -3.58 -8.21 8.80
CA LEU A 150 -3.18 -8.57 10.16
C LEU A 150 -4.36 -8.99 11.05
N LYS A 151 -5.52 -8.36 10.87
CA LYS A 151 -6.75 -8.73 11.60
C LYS A 151 -7.38 -10.04 11.13
N ARG A 152 -7.30 -10.35 9.82
CA ARG A 152 -7.93 -11.51 9.23
C ARG A 152 -7.24 -12.80 9.63
N PHE A 153 -5.92 -12.85 9.50
CA PHE A 153 -5.16 -14.09 9.65
C PHE A 153 -4.74 -14.34 11.09
N ARG A 154 -4.95 -15.58 11.56
CA ARG A 154 -4.58 -16.04 12.90
C ARG A 154 -3.07 -15.90 13.15
N HIS A 155 -2.24 -16.25 12.17
CA HIS A 155 -0.78 -16.15 12.25
C HIS A 155 -0.30 -14.84 11.67
N SER A 156 -0.62 -13.73 12.36
CA SER A 156 -0.27 -12.37 11.93
C SER A 156 0.80 -11.74 12.83
N TYR A 157 1.79 -11.12 12.19
CA TYR A 157 2.99 -10.63 12.86
C TYR A 157 3.28 -9.18 12.45
N ALA A 158 3.34 -8.27 13.44
CA ALA A 158 3.82 -6.91 13.21
C ALA A 158 5.29 -6.78 13.60
N THR A 159 6.05 -5.98 12.87
CA THR A 159 7.43 -5.69 13.25
C THR A 159 7.49 -4.67 14.40
N LYS A 160 8.56 -4.66 15.20
CA LYS A 160 8.74 -3.72 16.31
C LYS A 160 8.65 -2.25 15.88
N ASN A 161 9.09 -1.94 14.67
CA ASN A 161 9.03 -0.60 14.07
C ASN A 161 7.73 -0.33 13.30
N ALA A 162 6.74 -1.21 13.34
CA ALA A 162 5.42 -1.01 12.79
C ALA A 162 4.67 0.13 13.50
N SER A 163 3.64 0.68 12.84
CA SER A 163 2.71 1.63 13.43
C SER A 163 1.97 0.99 14.63
N ASP A 164 1.54 1.82 15.58
CA ASP A 164 0.81 1.30 16.74
C ASP A 164 -0.50 0.61 16.34
N ALA A 165 -1.17 1.11 15.30
CA ALA A 165 -2.37 0.48 14.74
C ALA A 165 -2.09 -0.90 14.14
N ALA A 166 -0.97 -1.08 13.42
CA ALA A 166 -0.57 -2.37 12.88
C ALA A 166 -0.18 -3.36 13.99
N LYS A 167 0.55 -2.90 15.04
CA LYS A 167 0.86 -3.72 16.22
C LYS A 167 -0.39 -4.18 16.96
N ALA A 168 -1.38 -3.30 17.12
CA ALA A 168 -2.65 -3.62 17.77
C ALA A 168 -3.51 -4.60 16.94
N ALA A 169 -3.33 -4.63 15.62
CA ALA A 169 -4.05 -5.52 14.71
C ALA A 169 -3.43 -6.92 14.60
N ALA A 170 -2.14 -7.05 14.85
CA ALA A 170 -1.42 -8.30 14.72
C ALA A 170 -1.54 -9.18 15.99
N SER A 171 -1.48 -10.51 15.80
CA SER A 171 -1.47 -11.46 16.92
C SER A 171 -0.19 -11.36 17.75
N VAL A 172 0.96 -11.05 17.12
CA VAL A 172 2.25 -10.98 17.79
C VAL A 172 3.10 -9.85 17.21
N THR A 173 3.79 -9.10 18.07
CA THR A 173 4.87 -8.19 17.64
C THR A 173 6.21 -8.91 17.71
N ILE A 174 6.91 -8.96 16.57
CA ILE A 174 8.26 -9.56 16.46
C ILE A 174 9.35 -8.47 16.53
N GLY A 175 10.60 -8.84 16.34
CA GLY A 175 11.74 -7.90 16.32
C GLY A 175 11.64 -6.85 15.19
N SER A 176 12.60 -5.92 15.14
CA SER A 176 12.65 -4.88 14.12
C SER A 176 13.01 -5.46 12.74
N CYS A 177 12.36 -4.97 11.68
CA CYS A 177 12.69 -5.31 10.30
C CYS A 177 14.14 -4.92 9.94
N MET A 178 14.70 -3.88 10.56
CA MET A 178 16.07 -3.42 10.36
C MET A 178 17.14 -4.47 10.70
N VAL A 179 16.79 -5.49 11.51
CA VAL A 179 17.67 -6.60 11.89
C VAL A 179 17.17 -7.94 11.36
N HIS A 180 16.45 -7.91 10.24
CA HIS A 180 15.92 -9.10 9.55
C HIS A 180 14.99 -9.96 10.41
N ALA A 181 14.16 -9.34 11.26
CA ALA A 181 13.30 -10.09 12.19
C ALA A 181 12.27 -10.96 11.47
N VAL A 182 11.72 -10.53 10.33
CA VAL A 182 10.77 -11.31 9.52
C VAL A 182 11.42 -12.62 9.06
N SER A 183 12.55 -12.54 8.36
CA SER A 183 13.26 -13.74 7.86
C SER A 183 13.68 -14.68 8.98
N LYS A 184 14.18 -14.12 10.11
CA LYS A 184 14.55 -14.92 11.29
C LYS A 184 13.35 -15.64 11.89
N HIS A 185 12.20 -14.97 11.97
CA HIS A 185 10.97 -15.55 12.50
C HIS A 185 10.45 -16.67 11.58
N MET A 186 10.43 -16.45 10.26
CA MET A 186 10.04 -17.47 9.28
C MET A 186 10.90 -18.73 9.41
N LEU A 187 12.22 -18.57 9.41
CA LEU A 187 13.16 -19.70 9.56
C LEU A 187 12.98 -20.45 10.89
N ALA A 188 12.75 -19.73 11.99
CA ALA A 188 12.51 -20.34 13.29
C ALA A 188 11.20 -21.14 13.32
N THR A 189 10.15 -20.64 12.68
CA THR A 189 8.85 -21.33 12.56
C THR A 189 8.98 -22.61 11.72
N MET A 190 9.61 -22.53 10.56
CA MET A 190 9.86 -23.70 9.70
C MET A 190 10.65 -24.79 10.42
N ARG A 191 11.71 -24.43 11.17
CA ARG A 191 12.50 -25.40 11.94
C ARG A 191 11.67 -26.10 13.02
N LYS A 192 10.78 -25.38 13.71
CA LYS A 192 9.88 -25.96 14.71
C LYS A 192 8.87 -26.94 14.09
N GLN A 193 8.33 -26.63 12.91
CA GLN A 193 7.42 -27.52 12.19
C GLN A 193 8.12 -28.80 11.76
N ASN A 194 9.28 -28.69 11.11
CA ASN A 194 10.07 -29.86 10.68
C ASN A 194 10.48 -30.77 11.85
N SER A 195 10.78 -30.19 13.03
CA SER A 195 11.11 -30.98 14.22
C SER A 195 9.90 -31.76 14.81
N ARG A 196 8.67 -31.32 14.54
CA ARG A 196 7.45 -32.04 14.96
C ARG A 196 7.11 -33.18 14.01
N THR A 197 7.30 -33.00 12.72
CA THR A 197 7.02 -34.02 11.68
C THR A 197 7.98 -35.22 11.74
N VAL A 198 9.16 -35.09 12.36
CA VAL A 198 10.16 -36.20 12.52
C VAL A 198 9.86 -37.06 13.75
N ILE A 199 8.90 -36.69 14.62
CA ILE A 199 8.58 -37.42 15.87
C ILE A 199 7.27 -38.23 15.75
N GLU A 200 6.52 -38.08 14.66
CA GLU A 200 5.40 -38.93 14.27
C GLU A 200 5.82 -39.99 13.25
#